data_eca0af54a24cf5a374f674ef1af51201
#
_entry.id   eca0af54a24cf5a374f674ef1af51201
#
_cell.length_a   1.000
_cell.length_b   1.000
_cell.length_c   1.000
_cell.angle_alpha   90.00
_cell.angle_beta   90.00
_cell.angle_gamma   90.00
#
_symmetry.space_group_name_H-M   'P 1'
#
loop_
_entity.id
_entity.type
_entity.pdbx_description
1 polymer ?
#
loop_
_entity_poly.entity_id
_entity_poly.type
_entity_poly.pdbx_seq_one_letter_code
_entity_poly.pdbx_strand_id
1 'polypeptide(L)'
;MLQIPYRDDKQAYSDLEQVRAQIAQKNFCFIPAERVKSLLQQQQATALQDWDAFQNSWSDLSLDTYMADNGSYRKRRHATLSAPAASLEWQKEAHQPHYQSLNYNNLNGGIARHYAPISDAVMQSHSMNSLLTLACNIFGQLMPEHDWHIEAHQFRIEANAEEAGLPTPEGVHRDGVNFVMMLMVQRSNMVNGATTIYDLNKNRLDQFVLTNPLDMALVNDEQVLHGVTPIMQLDSDRLASRDVLVITFRRKAQSPITPD
;
A
#
# COMPACT_ATOMS: atom_id res chain seq x y z
N MET A 1 14.86 25.44 28.60
CA MET A 1 15.65 24.69 27.59
C MET A 1 15.23 23.24 27.72
N LEU A 2 14.29 22.77 26.90
CA LEU A 2 13.88 21.37 26.84
C LEU A 2 14.93 20.63 26.03
N GLN A 3 15.67 19.73 26.64
CA GLN A 3 16.56 18.79 25.96
C GLN A 3 15.70 17.81 25.18
N ILE A 4 15.72 17.92 23.85
CA ILE A 4 15.21 16.87 22.96
C ILE A 4 16.17 15.69 23.12
N PRO A 5 15.68 14.50 23.51
CA PRO A 5 16.55 13.34 23.65
C PRO A 5 17.11 12.99 22.25
N TYR A 6 18.42 13.09 22.11
CA TYR A 6 19.17 12.57 20.96
C TYR A 6 18.94 11.06 20.90
N ARG A 7 18.08 10.60 19.99
CA ARG A 7 17.91 9.18 19.74
C ARG A 7 19.05 8.71 18.85
N ASP A 8 19.72 7.68 19.29
CA ASP A 8 20.89 7.09 18.63
C ASP A 8 20.52 6.61 17.21
N ASP A 9 21.14 7.19 16.17
CA ASP A 9 20.94 6.80 14.76
C ASP A 9 21.15 5.29 14.53
N LYS A 10 21.93 4.63 15.37
CA LYS A 10 22.14 3.18 15.36
C LYS A 10 20.87 2.38 15.65
N GLN A 11 19.95 2.88 16.48
CA GLN A 11 18.70 2.18 16.81
C GLN A 11 17.69 2.24 15.65
N ALA A 12 17.62 3.36 14.93
CA ALA A 12 16.76 3.51 13.75
C ALA A 12 17.20 2.59 12.61
N TYR A 13 18.49 2.47 12.40
CA TYR A 13 19.08 1.56 11.40
C TYR A 13 18.75 0.09 11.74
N SER A 14 18.79 -0.29 13.00
CA SER A 14 18.43 -1.63 13.46
C SER A 14 16.94 -1.95 13.22
N ASP A 15 16.04 -0.99 13.35
CA ASP A 15 14.59 -1.22 13.18
C ASP A 15 14.21 -1.49 11.72
N LEU A 16 14.77 -0.73 10.77
CA LEU A 16 14.58 -0.97 9.33
C LEU A 16 15.24 -2.26 8.85
N GLU A 17 16.42 -2.58 9.36
CA GLU A 17 17.10 -3.85 9.06
C GLU A 17 16.27 -5.05 9.55
N GLN A 18 15.65 -4.96 10.72
CA GLN A 18 14.76 -6.01 11.22
C GLN A 18 13.52 -6.19 10.31
N VAL A 19 12.93 -5.10 9.80
CA VAL A 19 11.81 -5.17 8.84
C VAL A 19 12.25 -5.86 7.56
N ARG A 20 13.39 -5.46 6.97
CA ARG A 20 13.94 -6.08 5.77
C ARG A 20 14.27 -7.55 5.99
N ALA A 21 14.91 -7.89 7.10
CA ALA A 21 15.23 -9.27 7.45
C ALA A 21 13.98 -10.14 7.60
N GLN A 22 12.90 -9.60 8.19
CA GLN A 22 11.64 -10.30 8.31
C GLN A 22 11.00 -10.56 6.94
N ILE A 23 10.99 -9.57 6.03
CA ILE A 23 10.47 -9.75 4.67
C ILE A 23 11.33 -10.76 3.90
N ALA A 24 12.65 -10.69 3.99
CA ALA A 24 13.56 -11.64 3.34
C ALA A 24 13.37 -13.08 3.83
N GLN A 25 13.06 -13.27 5.12
CA GLN A 25 12.89 -14.58 5.72
C GLN A 25 11.48 -15.16 5.57
N LYS A 26 10.44 -14.31 5.79
CA LYS A 26 9.04 -14.76 5.88
C LYS A 26 8.21 -14.38 4.67
N ASN A 27 8.72 -13.52 3.78
CA ASN A 27 8.03 -12.93 2.64
C ASN A 27 6.90 -11.96 2.99
N PHE A 28 6.68 -11.67 4.25
CA PHE A 28 5.74 -10.63 4.71
C PHE A 28 6.15 -10.07 6.08
N CYS A 29 5.62 -8.90 6.40
CA CYS A 29 5.79 -8.25 7.68
C CYS A 29 4.55 -7.43 8.02
N PHE A 30 3.96 -7.62 9.20
CA PHE A 30 3.00 -6.70 9.79
C PHE A 30 3.73 -5.77 10.76
N ILE A 31 3.50 -4.47 10.63
CA ILE A 31 4.11 -3.43 11.47
C ILE A 31 2.97 -2.63 12.12
N PRO A 32 2.86 -2.64 13.47
CA PRO A 32 1.83 -1.86 14.16
C PRO A 32 2.09 -0.35 14.05
N ALA A 33 1.04 0.43 14.12
CA ALA A 33 1.00 1.88 13.92
C ALA A 33 2.09 2.66 14.66
N GLU A 34 2.31 2.35 15.94
CA GLU A 34 3.33 3.05 16.77
C GLU A 34 4.75 2.83 16.23
N ARG A 35 5.03 1.63 15.71
CA ARG A 35 6.34 1.35 15.10
C ARG A 35 6.48 2.03 13.75
N VAL A 36 5.43 2.05 12.91
CA VAL A 36 5.43 2.80 11.64
C VAL A 36 5.64 4.29 11.90
N LYS A 37 4.91 4.86 12.86
CA LYS A 37 5.07 6.26 13.26
C LYS A 37 6.51 6.56 13.69
N SER A 38 7.10 5.68 14.50
CA SER A 38 8.50 5.82 14.92
C SER A 38 9.46 5.80 13.74
N LEU A 39 9.31 4.84 12.80
CA LEU A 39 10.15 4.74 11.60
C LEU A 39 10.06 6.00 10.72
N LEU A 40 8.83 6.50 10.50
CA LEU A 40 8.61 7.72 9.70
C LEU A 40 9.23 8.95 10.37
N GLN A 41 9.04 9.12 11.68
CA GLN A 41 9.57 10.27 12.43
C GLN A 41 11.10 10.21 12.59
N GLN A 42 11.70 9.02 12.62
CA GLN A 42 13.15 8.85 12.60
C GLN A 42 13.73 9.25 11.25
N GLN A 43 13.04 8.94 10.16
CA GLN A 43 13.43 9.34 8.81
C GLN A 43 13.27 10.85 8.61
N GLN A 44 12.18 11.44 9.08
CA GLN A 44 11.89 12.87 8.98
C GLN A 44 10.95 13.31 10.12
N ALA A 45 11.39 14.22 10.97
CA ALA A 45 10.60 14.67 12.13
C ALA A 45 9.23 15.24 11.76
N THR A 46 9.08 15.80 10.56
CA THR A 46 7.83 16.37 10.01
C THR A 46 7.00 15.37 9.20
N ALA A 47 7.35 14.09 9.18
CA ALA A 47 6.77 13.07 8.31
C ALA A 47 5.23 13.01 8.29
N LEU A 48 4.61 13.27 9.44
CA LEU A 48 3.16 13.18 9.62
C LEU A 48 2.51 14.52 10.00
N GLN A 49 3.18 15.66 9.73
CA GLN A 49 2.66 16.97 10.16
C GLN A 49 1.35 17.36 9.47
N ASP A 50 1.04 16.76 8.33
CA ASP A 50 -0.18 16.98 7.55
C ASP A 50 -1.09 15.74 7.50
N TRP A 51 -0.93 14.80 8.45
CA TRP A 51 -1.63 13.53 8.46
C TRP A 51 -3.15 13.66 8.40
N ASP A 52 -3.75 14.61 9.11
CA ASP A 52 -5.20 14.83 9.11
C ASP A 52 -5.68 15.25 7.71
N ALA A 53 -4.98 16.16 7.05
CA ALA A 53 -5.29 16.57 5.68
C ALA A 53 -5.09 15.41 4.69
N PHE A 54 -4.05 14.61 4.88
CA PHE A 54 -3.80 13.42 4.09
C PHE A 54 -4.94 12.41 4.23
N GLN A 55 -5.37 12.06 5.45
CA GLN A 55 -6.52 11.19 5.69
C GLN A 55 -7.80 11.73 5.05
N ASN A 56 -8.07 13.02 5.19
CA ASN A 56 -9.26 13.66 4.66
C ASN A 56 -9.35 13.59 3.14
N SER A 57 -8.24 13.42 2.43
CA SER A 57 -8.21 13.28 0.97
C SER A 57 -8.95 12.05 0.45
N TRP A 58 -9.19 11.04 1.29
CA TRP A 58 -10.01 9.87 0.94
C TRP A 58 -11.49 10.17 0.77
N SER A 59 -11.98 11.32 1.28
CA SER A 59 -13.38 11.75 1.08
C SER A 59 -13.71 12.16 -0.36
N ASP A 60 -12.68 12.42 -1.19
CA ASP A 60 -12.81 12.89 -2.59
C ASP A 60 -12.32 11.84 -3.61
N LEU A 61 -12.49 10.56 -3.32
CA LEU A 61 -12.13 9.50 -4.27
C LEU A 61 -13.24 9.27 -5.29
N SER A 62 -12.83 8.97 -6.54
CA SER A 62 -13.75 8.64 -7.63
C SER A 62 -14.18 7.18 -7.58
N LEU A 63 -15.43 6.90 -7.97
CA LEU A 63 -15.95 5.54 -8.09
C LEU A 63 -15.07 4.73 -9.08
N ASP A 64 -14.75 3.49 -8.71
CA ASP A 64 -14.12 2.54 -9.61
C ASP A 64 -15.15 1.96 -10.58
N THR A 65 -15.11 2.41 -11.82
CA THR A 65 -16.05 1.98 -12.88
C THR A 65 -15.59 0.72 -13.61
N TYR A 66 -14.49 0.09 -13.18
CA TYR A 66 -13.94 -1.11 -13.80
C TYR A 66 -14.23 -2.39 -12.99
N MET A 67 -15.26 -2.36 -12.15
CA MET A 67 -15.67 -3.49 -11.34
C MET A 67 -16.52 -4.45 -12.19
N ALA A 68 -16.02 -5.65 -12.48
CA ALA A 68 -16.72 -6.64 -13.31
C ALA A 68 -17.95 -7.26 -12.62
N ASP A 69 -18.03 -7.18 -11.29
CA ASP A 69 -19.19 -7.56 -10.48
C ASP A 69 -20.28 -6.47 -10.41
N ASN A 70 -20.06 -5.32 -11.09
CA ASN A 70 -20.87 -4.11 -11.03
C ASN A 70 -21.00 -3.51 -9.63
N GLY A 71 -20.12 -3.85 -8.69
CA GLY A 71 -20.10 -3.31 -7.34
C GLY A 71 -19.85 -1.82 -7.31
N SER A 72 -20.54 -1.10 -6.41
CA SER A 72 -20.38 0.33 -6.19
C SER A 72 -19.56 0.67 -4.93
N TYR A 73 -19.10 -0.35 -4.25
CA TYR A 73 -18.43 -0.29 -2.94
C TYR A 73 -16.98 0.21 -2.99
N ARG A 74 -16.35 0.37 -4.18
CA ARG A 74 -14.95 0.77 -4.29
C ARG A 74 -14.77 2.13 -4.95
N LYS A 75 -14.05 3.02 -4.26
CA LYS A 75 -13.58 4.30 -4.79
C LYS A 75 -12.06 4.32 -4.78
N ARG A 76 -11.45 4.99 -5.75
CA ARG A 76 -9.98 5.06 -5.83
C ARG A 76 -9.44 6.23 -6.63
N ARG A 77 -8.16 6.53 -6.38
CA ARG A 77 -7.28 7.33 -7.23
C ARG A 77 -5.95 6.61 -7.38
N HIS A 78 -5.20 6.96 -8.40
CA HIS A 78 -3.98 6.28 -8.80
C HIS A 78 -2.89 7.26 -9.21
N ALA A 79 -1.64 6.93 -8.93
CA ALA A 79 -0.47 7.64 -9.44
C ALA A 79 0.64 6.65 -9.82
N THR A 80 1.36 6.98 -10.89
CA THR A 80 2.54 6.24 -11.34
C THR A 80 3.78 7.02 -10.96
N LEU A 81 4.78 6.30 -10.44
CA LEU A 81 6.05 6.85 -10.00
C LEU A 81 7.20 5.94 -10.42
N SER A 82 8.41 6.43 -10.25
CA SER A 82 9.63 5.63 -10.39
C SER A 82 10.65 5.98 -9.33
N ALA A 83 11.56 5.05 -9.08
CA ALA A 83 12.74 5.26 -8.27
C ALA A 83 13.94 4.58 -8.91
N PRO A 84 15.13 5.22 -8.92
CA PRO A 84 16.37 4.57 -9.34
C PRO A 84 16.78 3.44 -8.38
N ALA A 85 17.62 2.54 -8.86
CA ALA A 85 18.23 1.48 -8.07
C ALA A 85 18.91 2.04 -6.81
N ALA A 86 18.70 1.38 -5.68
CA ALA A 86 19.24 1.72 -4.36
C ALA A 86 18.96 3.17 -3.88
N SER A 87 18.09 3.93 -4.56
CA SER A 87 17.76 5.31 -4.22
C SER A 87 16.62 5.39 -3.21
N LEU A 88 16.67 6.40 -2.33
CA LEU A 88 15.55 6.81 -1.49
C LEU A 88 14.68 7.86 -2.19
N GLU A 89 15.18 8.43 -3.30
CA GLU A 89 14.46 9.40 -4.10
C GLU A 89 13.52 8.70 -5.06
N TRP A 90 12.38 9.32 -5.26
CA TRP A 90 11.36 8.89 -6.21
C TRP A 90 10.86 10.09 -7.01
N GLN A 91 10.27 9.83 -8.15
CA GLN A 91 9.66 10.88 -8.98
C GLN A 91 8.29 10.45 -9.46
N LYS A 92 7.36 11.42 -9.53
CA LYS A 92 6.04 11.22 -10.15
C LYS A 92 6.23 11.17 -11.67
N GLU A 93 5.70 10.13 -12.28
CA GLU A 93 5.65 9.96 -13.73
C GLU A 93 4.38 10.62 -14.31
N ALA A 94 4.34 10.76 -15.64
CA ALA A 94 3.12 11.10 -16.33
C ALA A 94 2.01 10.10 -15.96
N HIS A 95 0.76 10.57 -15.85
CA HIS A 95 -0.36 9.71 -15.49
C HIS A 95 -0.56 8.63 -16.55
N GLN A 96 -0.63 7.37 -16.10
CA GLN A 96 -0.74 6.19 -16.94
C GLN A 96 -1.96 5.37 -16.49
N PRO A 97 -2.57 4.57 -17.39
CA PRO A 97 -3.56 3.61 -16.97
C PRO A 97 -2.91 2.50 -16.15
N HIS A 98 -3.61 2.05 -15.12
CA HIS A 98 -3.23 0.85 -14.39
C HIS A 98 -3.55 -0.41 -15.22
N TYR A 99 -2.62 -1.35 -15.28
CA TYR A 99 -2.81 -2.62 -15.97
C TYR A 99 -2.36 -3.80 -15.11
N GLN A 100 -3.21 -4.79 -15.04
CA GLN A 100 -2.96 -6.10 -14.44
C GLN A 100 -3.37 -7.18 -15.43
N SER A 101 -2.56 -8.23 -15.60
CA SER A 101 -2.95 -9.34 -16.47
C SER A 101 -4.06 -10.20 -15.84
N LEU A 102 -4.79 -10.95 -16.64
CA LEU A 102 -5.80 -11.91 -16.18
C LEU A 102 -5.23 -13.00 -15.25
N ASN A 103 -3.92 -13.30 -15.36
CA ASN A 103 -3.26 -14.28 -14.51
C ASN A 103 -3.20 -13.83 -13.04
N TYR A 104 -3.16 -12.52 -12.78
CA TYR A 104 -3.09 -11.94 -11.44
C TYR A 104 -4.44 -11.42 -10.96
N ASN A 105 -5.28 -10.96 -11.87
CA ASN A 105 -6.63 -10.51 -11.55
C ASN A 105 -7.59 -11.08 -12.59
N ASN A 106 -8.16 -12.24 -12.28
CA ASN A 106 -9.07 -12.96 -13.16
C ASN A 106 -10.45 -12.28 -13.29
N LEU A 107 -10.79 -11.37 -12.38
CA LEU A 107 -12.07 -10.65 -12.38
C LEU A 107 -11.97 -9.33 -13.14
N ASN A 108 -10.98 -8.50 -12.83
CA ASN A 108 -10.87 -7.12 -13.32
C ASN A 108 -9.61 -6.87 -14.18
N GLY A 109 -8.81 -7.91 -14.49
CA GLY A 109 -7.58 -7.80 -15.27
C GLY A 109 -7.81 -7.77 -16.80
N GLY A 110 -6.71 -7.71 -17.55
CA GLY A 110 -6.70 -7.80 -19.00
C GLY A 110 -7.03 -6.52 -19.77
N ILE A 111 -7.38 -5.44 -19.07
CA ILE A 111 -7.72 -4.14 -19.66
C ILE A 111 -6.92 -3.00 -19.02
N ALA A 112 -6.66 -1.95 -19.78
CA ALA A 112 -6.09 -0.70 -19.27
C ALA A 112 -7.19 0.09 -18.54
N ARG A 113 -6.98 0.38 -17.25
CA ARG A 113 -7.94 1.03 -16.39
C ARG A 113 -7.50 2.47 -16.10
N HIS A 114 -8.24 3.44 -16.61
CA HIS A 114 -7.93 4.87 -16.50
C HIS A 114 -8.59 5.44 -15.23
N TYR A 115 -7.92 5.34 -14.10
CA TYR A 115 -8.39 5.90 -12.84
C TYR A 115 -8.09 7.39 -12.73
N ALA A 116 -8.88 8.10 -11.90
CA ALA A 116 -8.57 9.48 -11.58
C ALA A 116 -7.20 9.59 -10.90
N PRO A 117 -6.38 10.61 -11.23
CA PRO A 117 -5.07 10.80 -10.62
C PRO A 117 -5.18 11.17 -9.14
N ILE A 118 -4.21 10.73 -8.33
CA ILE A 118 -4.00 11.28 -6.98
C ILE A 118 -3.65 12.77 -7.16
N SER A 119 -4.31 13.64 -6.39
CA SER A 119 -4.13 15.08 -6.51
C SER A 119 -2.68 15.50 -6.19
N ASP A 120 -2.23 16.59 -6.81
CA ASP A 120 -0.89 17.12 -6.55
C ASP A 120 -0.70 17.52 -5.09
N ALA A 121 -1.74 18.03 -4.43
CA ALA A 121 -1.69 18.35 -3.01
C ALA A 121 -1.37 17.12 -2.14
N VAL A 122 -1.97 15.97 -2.45
CA VAL A 122 -1.68 14.69 -1.76
C VAL A 122 -0.29 14.19 -2.11
N MET A 123 0.10 14.22 -3.39
CA MET A 123 1.43 13.77 -3.82
C MET A 123 2.57 14.59 -3.23
N GLN A 124 2.36 15.89 -2.97
CA GLN A 124 3.34 16.81 -2.38
C GLN A 124 3.28 16.85 -0.85
N SER A 125 2.35 16.12 -0.22
CA SER A 125 2.20 16.09 1.24
C SER A 125 3.42 15.45 1.92
N HIS A 126 3.72 15.89 3.15
CA HIS A 126 4.77 15.28 3.97
C HIS A 126 4.49 13.80 4.25
N SER A 127 3.23 13.47 4.50
CA SER A 127 2.79 12.09 4.76
C SER A 127 3.05 11.18 3.56
N MET A 128 2.65 11.57 2.32
CA MET A 128 2.90 10.78 1.12
C MET A 128 4.40 10.64 0.84
N ASN A 129 5.13 11.75 0.89
CA ASN A 129 6.57 11.75 0.65
C ASN A 129 7.31 10.81 1.62
N SER A 130 7.00 10.88 2.91
CA SER A 130 7.64 10.03 3.92
C SER A 130 7.29 8.55 3.75
N LEU A 131 6.05 8.23 3.38
CA LEU A 131 5.62 6.85 3.12
C LEU A 131 6.30 6.28 1.88
N LEU A 132 6.40 7.04 0.80
CA LEU A 132 7.11 6.61 -0.42
C LEU A 132 8.61 6.43 -0.16
N THR A 133 9.25 7.36 0.55
CA THR A 133 10.66 7.25 0.94
C THR A 133 10.90 6.04 1.85
N LEU A 134 9.98 5.75 2.79
CA LEU A 134 10.04 4.55 3.63
C LEU A 134 9.94 3.28 2.77
N ALA A 135 9.03 3.25 1.79
CA ALA A 135 8.87 2.12 0.88
C ALA A 135 10.13 1.91 0.02
N CYS A 136 10.71 2.98 -0.53
CA CYS A 136 11.98 2.92 -1.26
C CYS A 136 13.13 2.39 -0.37
N ASN A 137 13.21 2.84 0.89
CA ASN A 137 14.21 2.36 1.84
C ASN A 137 14.04 0.87 2.16
N ILE A 138 12.81 0.39 2.30
CA ILE A 138 12.57 -1.02 2.60
C ILE A 138 12.77 -1.88 1.34
N PHE A 139 12.02 -1.64 0.28
CA PHE A 139 11.99 -2.49 -0.90
C PHE A 139 13.19 -2.28 -1.83
N GLY A 140 13.65 -1.04 -1.97
CA GLY A 140 14.83 -0.73 -2.76
C GLY A 140 16.11 -1.37 -2.21
N GLN A 141 16.23 -1.50 -0.88
CA GLN A 141 17.38 -2.16 -0.25
C GLN A 141 17.26 -3.71 -0.20
N LEU A 142 16.06 -4.27 -0.42
CA LEU A 142 15.90 -5.73 -0.59
C LEU A 142 16.38 -6.20 -1.97
N MET A 143 16.32 -5.33 -2.98
CA MET A 143 16.77 -5.61 -4.36
C MET A 143 17.44 -4.35 -4.93
N PRO A 144 18.65 -4.00 -4.44
CA PRO A 144 19.29 -2.71 -4.71
C PRO A 144 19.81 -2.54 -6.15
N GLU A 145 19.82 -3.60 -6.93
CA GLU A 145 20.27 -3.60 -8.33
C GLU A 145 19.21 -3.19 -9.34
N HIS A 146 17.96 -2.91 -8.89
CA HIS A 146 16.83 -2.66 -9.79
C HIS A 146 16.28 -1.25 -9.70
N ASP A 147 16.00 -0.65 -10.86
CA ASP A 147 15.10 0.50 -10.98
C ASP A 147 13.65 0.06 -10.80
N TRP A 148 12.84 0.94 -10.23
CA TRP A 148 11.48 0.64 -9.84
C TRP A 148 10.44 1.41 -10.65
N HIS A 149 9.43 0.70 -11.11
CA HIS A 149 8.12 1.23 -11.45
C HIS A 149 7.25 1.08 -10.20
N ILE A 150 6.69 2.19 -9.74
CA ILE A 150 5.92 2.26 -8.51
C ILE A 150 4.52 2.76 -8.84
N GLU A 151 3.51 2.15 -8.24
CA GLU A 151 2.15 2.67 -8.31
C GLU A 151 1.64 2.95 -6.89
N ALA A 152 1.02 4.10 -6.70
CA ALA A 152 0.33 4.45 -5.46
C ALA A 152 -1.18 4.47 -5.72
N HIS A 153 -1.94 3.81 -4.85
CA HIS A 153 -3.39 3.70 -4.94
C HIS A 153 -4.02 4.14 -3.63
N GLN A 154 -4.87 5.16 -3.69
CA GLN A 154 -5.82 5.44 -2.62
C GLN A 154 -7.05 4.58 -2.87
N PHE A 155 -7.41 3.73 -1.91
CA PHE A 155 -8.64 2.92 -1.96
C PHE A 155 -9.56 3.28 -0.80
N ARG A 156 -10.84 3.47 -1.09
CA ARG A 156 -11.92 3.40 -0.13
C ARG A 156 -12.84 2.26 -0.50
N ILE A 157 -13.05 1.36 0.44
CA ILE A 157 -14.05 0.29 0.35
C ILE A 157 -15.20 0.69 1.28
N GLU A 158 -16.40 0.76 0.75
CA GLU A 158 -17.61 1.09 1.49
C GLU A 158 -18.50 -0.16 1.68
N ALA A 159 -19.28 -0.21 2.74
CA ALA A 159 -20.34 -1.19 2.92
C ALA A 159 -21.57 -0.48 3.50
N ASN A 160 -22.73 -0.91 3.05
CA ASN A 160 -24.03 -0.42 3.53
C ASN A 160 -24.96 -1.61 3.85
N ALA A 161 -26.22 -1.36 4.15
CA ALA A 161 -27.18 -2.41 4.51
C ALA A 161 -27.48 -3.40 3.36
N GLU A 162 -27.25 -2.99 2.12
CA GLU A 162 -27.58 -3.76 0.92
C GLU A 162 -26.35 -4.45 0.32
N GLU A 163 -25.16 -3.85 0.48
CA GLU A 163 -23.94 -4.30 -0.16
C GLU A 163 -22.75 -4.36 0.82
N ALA A 164 -22.16 -5.53 0.96
CA ALA A 164 -20.89 -5.70 1.69
C ALA A 164 -19.73 -5.11 0.87
N GLY A 165 -18.77 -4.49 1.54
CA GLY A 165 -17.57 -4.00 0.86
C GLY A 165 -16.55 -5.12 0.66
N LEU A 166 -16.08 -5.31 -0.58
CA LEU A 166 -15.11 -6.35 -0.93
C LEU A 166 -13.74 -5.71 -1.22
N PRO A 167 -12.77 -5.77 -0.26
CA PRO A 167 -11.43 -5.24 -0.50
C PRO A 167 -10.68 -6.02 -1.60
N THR A 168 -10.90 -7.32 -1.69
CA THR A 168 -10.33 -8.22 -2.72
C THR A 168 -11.45 -9.06 -3.34
N PRO A 169 -12.24 -8.49 -4.27
CA PRO A 169 -13.38 -9.19 -4.88
C PRO A 169 -12.96 -10.44 -5.67
N GLU A 170 -11.74 -10.47 -6.17
CA GLU A 170 -11.11 -11.62 -6.82
C GLU A 170 -10.71 -12.73 -5.84
N GLY A 171 -10.81 -12.49 -4.54
CA GLY A 171 -10.42 -13.42 -3.48
C GLY A 171 -8.92 -13.39 -3.18
N VAL A 172 -8.34 -14.56 -2.90
CA VAL A 172 -6.91 -14.72 -2.61
C VAL A 172 -6.11 -14.66 -3.90
N HIS A 173 -5.19 -13.68 -4.00
CA HIS A 173 -4.47 -13.36 -5.24
C HIS A 173 -3.05 -12.86 -4.99
N ARG A 174 -2.33 -12.57 -6.05
CA ARG A 174 -1.12 -11.72 -6.13
C ARG A 174 -1.41 -10.54 -7.05
N ASP A 175 -0.75 -9.42 -6.82
CA ASP A 175 -0.89 -8.23 -7.67
C ASP A 175 -0.09 -8.32 -8.98
N GLY A 176 0.90 -9.21 -9.05
CA GLY A 176 1.80 -9.36 -10.20
C GLY A 176 2.94 -8.36 -10.20
N VAL A 177 3.36 -7.96 -9.04
CA VAL A 177 4.48 -7.05 -8.77
C VAL A 177 5.55 -7.76 -7.91
N ASN A 178 6.60 -7.06 -7.49
CA ASN A 178 7.59 -7.66 -6.59
C ASN A 178 7.20 -7.46 -5.13
N PHE A 179 6.84 -6.24 -4.76
CA PHE A 179 6.48 -5.91 -3.38
C PHE A 179 5.23 -5.06 -3.31
N VAL A 180 4.49 -5.23 -2.21
CA VAL A 180 3.30 -4.44 -1.89
C VAL A 180 3.38 -3.94 -0.45
N MET A 181 3.14 -2.64 -0.27
CA MET A 181 2.86 -2.00 1.01
C MET A 181 1.38 -1.71 1.09
N MET A 182 0.72 -2.16 2.14
CA MET A 182 -0.66 -1.83 2.49
C MET A 182 -0.66 -1.04 3.79
N LEU A 183 -1.13 0.20 3.77
CA LEU A 183 -1.20 1.08 4.95
C LEU A 183 -2.65 1.38 5.27
N MET A 184 -3.07 1.15 6.50
CA MET A 184 -4.36 1.61 7.00
C MET A 184 -4.35 3.13 7.18
N VAL A 185 -5.28 3.80 6.53
CA VAL A 185 -5.45 5.25 6.66
C VAL A 185 -6.58 5.55 7.64
N GLN A 186 -7.72 4.89 7.47
CA GLN A 186 -8.86 5.05 8.37
C GLN A 186 -9.83 3.86 8.28
N ARG A 187 -10.49 3.55 9.39
CA ARG A 187 -11.65 2.66 9.47
C ARG A 187 -12.80 3.39 10.12
N SER A 188 -13.99 3.29 9.58
CA SER A 188 -15.19 3.89 10.13
C SER A 188 -16.35 2.90 10.10
N ASN A 189 -17.03 2.74 11.23
CA ASN A 189 -18.27 1.97 11.38
C ASN A 189 -18.23 0.57 10.74
N MET A 190 -17.10 -0.16 10.84
CA MET A 190 -16.96 -1.44 10.17
C MET A 190 -16.49 -2.57 11.08
N VAL A 191 -16.92 -3.79 10.76
CA VAL A 191 -16.40 -5.05 11.28
C VAL A 191 -15.68 -5.83 10.18
N ASN A 192 -14.92 -6.86 10.57
CA ASN A 192 -14.13 -7.72 9.67
C ASN A 192 -12.98 -6.98 8.96
N GLY A 193 -12.65 -7.34 7.72
CA GLY A 193 -11.51 -6.80 6.98
C GLY A 193 -10.18 -7.41 7.43
N ALA A 194 -10.19 -8.70 7.83
CA ALA A 194 -8.98 -9.44 8.17
C ALA A 194 -8.17 -9.75 6.90
N THR A 195 -6.89 -9.42 6.93
CA THR A 195 -5.92 -9.79 5.91
C THR A 195 -5.33 -11.15 6.24
N THR A 196 -5.35 -12.07 5.29
CA THR A 196 -4.73 -13.38 5.41
C THR A 196 -3.63 -13.53 4.38
N ILE A 197 -2.48 -14.05 4.80
CA ILE A 197 -1.32 -14.34 3.95
C ILE A 197 -1.24 -15.85 3.78
N TYR A 198 -0.97 -16.27 2.55
CA TYR A 198 -0.82 -17.68 2.16
C TYR A 198 0.48 -17.90 1.42
N ASP A 199 1.01 -19.10 1.48
CA ASP A 199 2.05 -19.53 0.54
C ASP A 199 1.46 -19.75 -0.88
N LEU A 200 2.32 -20.03 -1.86
CA LEU A 200 1.89 -20.24 -3.25
C LEU A 200 1.05 -21.54 -3.43
N ASN A 201 1.06 -22.44 -2.44
CA ASN A 201 0.23 -23.63 -2.38
C ASN A 201 -1.11 -23.40 -1.66
N LYS A 202 -1.40 -22.13 -1.30
CA LYS A 202 -2.59 -21.70 -0.56
C LYS A 202 -2.67 -22.22 0.89
N ASN A 203 -1.56 -22.60 1.50
CA ASN A 203 -1.52 -22.85 2.94
C ASN A 203 -1.45 -21.49 3.65
N ARG A 204 -2.30 -21.31 4.67
CA ARG A 204 -2.31 -20.09 5.47
C ARG A 204 -1.02 -19.97 6.28
N LEU A 205 -0.32 -18.84 6.09
CA LEU A 205 0.89 -18.50 6.84
C LEU A 205 0.57 -17.61 8.04
N ASP A 206 -0.30 -16.61 7.87
CA ASP A 206 -0.65 -15.66 8.93
C ASP A 206 -2.02 -15.01 8.67
N GLN A 207 -2.58 -14.38 9.71
CA GLN A 207 -3.78 -13.57 9.61
C GLN A 207 -3.74 -12.44 10.62
N PHE A 208 -4.04 -11.23 10.18
CA PHE A 208 -4.08 -10.03 11.02
C PHE A 208 -5.14 -9.04 10.51
N VAL A 209 -5.44 -8.04 11.31
CA VAL A 209 -6.31 -6.92 10.92
C VAL A 209 -5.51 -5.63 11.01
N LEU A 210 -5.48 -4.85 9.93
CA LEU A 210 -5.03 -3.47 10.00
C LEU A 210 -6.15 -2.66 10.68
N THR A 211 -5.96 -2.36 11.96
CA THR A 211 -7.01 -1.78 12.83
C THR A 211 -6.84 -0.28 13.01
N ASN A 212 -5.62 0.15 13.27
CA ASN A 212 -5.32 1.53 13.58
C ASN A 212 -4.79 2.27 12.35
N PRO A 213 -5.05 3.57 12.21
CA PRO A 213 -4.31 4.39 11.25
C PRO A 213 -2.81 4.18 11.41
N LEU A 214 -2.09 4.03 10.30
CA LEU A 214 -0.69 3.65 10.19
C LEU A 214 -0.37 2.16 10.41
N ASP A 215 -1.29 1.27 10.81
CA ASP A 215 -1.00 -0.17 10.72
C ASP A 215 -0.60 -0.51 9.27
N MET A 216 0.50 -1.24 9.11
CA MET A 216 1.12 -1.50 7.82
C MET A 216 1.38 -2.98 7.62
N ALA A 217 1.07 -3.49 6.43
CA ALA A 217 1.50 -4.80 5.97
C ALA A 217 2.40 -4.65 4.74
N LEU A 218 3.49 -5.40 4.74
CA LEU A 218 4.46 -5.47 3.65
C LEU A 218 4.51 -6.91 3.16
N VAL A 219 4.45 -7.12 1.85
CA VAL A 219 4.52 -8.47 1.28
C VAL A 219 5.48 -8.53 0.08
N ASN A 220 6.19 -9.65 -0.02
CA ASN A 220 6.87 -10.06 -1.24
C ASN A 220 5.84 -10.78 -2.12
N ASP A 221 5.23 -10.05 -3.06
CA ASP A 221 4.13 -10.54 -3.89
C ASP A 221 4.53 -11.68 -4.82
N GLU A 222 5.83 -11.85 -5.09
CA GLU A 222 6.32 -12.99 -5.87
C GLU A 222 6.26 -14.32 -5.08
N GLN A 223 6.22 -14.28 -3.75
CA GLN A 223 6.36 -15.44 -2.87
C GLN A 223 5.13 -15.77 -2.03
N VAL A 224 4.16 -14.86 -1.93
CA VAL A 224 2.94 -15.07 -1.15
C VAL A 224 1.70 -14.64 -1.91
N LEU A 225 0.56 -15.20 -1.51
CA LEU A 225 -0.76 -14.75 -1.89
C LEU A 225 -1.36 -14.01 -0.70
N HIS A 226 -2.24 -13.06 -0.97
CA HIS A 226 -2.97 -12.38 0.08
C HIS A 226 -4.46 -12.19 -0.29
N GLY A 227 -5.28 -11.98 0.73
CA GLY A 227 -6.69 -11.68 0.55
C GLY A 227 -7.25 -11.02 1.81
N VAL A 228 -8.31 -10.26 1.65
CA VAL A 228 -8.96 -9.52 2.74
C VAL A 228 -10.42 -9.92 2.80
N THR A 229 -10.90 -10.28 4.00
CA THR A 229 -12.31 -10.64 4.18
C THR A 229 -13.22 -9.43 3.91
N PRO A 230 -14.46 -9.67 3.43
CA PRO A 230 -15.45 -8.61 3.25
C PRO A 230 -15.61 -7.77 4.51
N ILE A 231 -15.88 -6.47 4.34
CA ILE A 231 -16.25 -5.58 5.42
C ILE A 231 -17.77 -5.43 5.49
N MET A 232 -18.30 -5.24 6.69
CA MET A 232 -19.70 -5.03 6.96
C MET A 232 -19.86 -3.86 7.94
N GLN A 233 -21.05 -3.27 7.99
CA GLN A 233 -21.38 -2.25 8.98
C GLN A 233 -21.37 -2.82 10.40
N LEU A 234 -20.88 -2.02 11.36
CA LEU A 234 -21.07 -2.24 12.79
C LEU A 234 -22.45 -1.76 13.23
N ASP A 235 -22.82 -0.56 12.79
CA ASP A 235 -24.11 0.11 12.98
C ASP A 235 -24.76 0.23 11.59
N SER A 236 -25.93 -0.42 11.40
CA SER A 236 -26.63 -0.50 10.11
C SER A 236 -27.11 0.84 9.56
N ASP A 237 -27.27 1.86 10.44
CA ASP A 237 -27.77 3.17 10.05
C ASP A 237 -26.65 4.11 9.52
N ARG A 238 -25.41 3.64 9.51
CA ARG A 238 -24.24 4.43 9.12
C ARG A 238 -23.40 3.68 8.09
N LEU A 239 -22.92 4.44 7.08
CA LEU A 239 -22.00 3.90 6.08
C LEU A 239 -20.74 3.38 6.77
N ALA A 240 -20.30 2.17 6.40
CA ALA A 240 -19.00 1.64 6.77
C ALA A 240 -17.96 2.00 5.72
N SER A 241 -16.72 2.30 6.13
CA SER A 241 -15.63 2.52 5.20
C SER A 241 -14.29 2.02 5.71
N ARG A 242 -13.47 1.55 4.78
CA ARG A 242 -12.08 1.15 4.95
C ARG A 242 -11.22 1.90 3.94
N ASP A 243 -10.36 2.79 4.43
CA ASP A 243 -9.45 3.60 3.66
C ASP A 243 -8.03 3.05 3.77
N VAL A 244 -7.42 2.73 2.65
CA VAL A 244 -6.03 2.23 2.59
C VAL A 244 -5.24 2.92 1.50
N LEU A 245 -3.95 3.13 1.77
CA LEU A 245 -2.95 3.40 0.75
C LEU A 245 -2.27 2.08 0.40
N VAL A 246 -2.25 1.75 -0.88
CA VAL A 246 -1.47 0.62 -1.40
C VAL A 246 -0.38 1.17 -2.30
N ILE A 247 0.88 0.78 -2.02
CA ILE A 247 2.04 1.14 -2.85
C ILE A 247 2.66 -0.15 -3.37
N THR A 248 2.75 -0.28 -4.68
CA THR A 248 3.32 -1.45 -5.33
C THR A 248 4.66 -1.12 -5.97
N PHE A 249 5.59 -2.06 -5.89
CA PHE A 249 6.92 -1.96 -6.49
C PHE A 249 7.10 -3.09 -7.51
N ARG A 250 7.37 -2.71 -8.75
CA ARG A 250 7.71 -3.63 -9.84
C ARG A 250 9.05 -3.22 -10.45
N ARG A 251 10.00 -4.16 -10.53
CA ARG A 251 11.28 -3.87 -11.20
C ARG A 251 11.03 -3.50 -12.66
N LYS A 252 11.73 -2.45 -13.11
CA LYS A 252 11.78 -2.12 -14.52
C LYS A 252 12.59 -3.20 -15.26
N ALA A 253 12.15 -3.59 -16.45
CA ALA A 253 12.96 -4.43 -17.32
C ALA A 253 14.28 -3.68 -17.60
N GLN A 254 15.41 -4.36 -17.44
CA GLN A 254 16.70 -3.79 -17.87
C GLN A 254 16.61 -3.54 -19.37
N SER A 255 16.88 -2.31 -19.79
CA SER A 255 17.07 -2.03 -21.22
C SER A 255 18.18 -2.95 -21.74
N PRO A 256 18.01 -3.61 -22.89
CA PRO A 256 19.12 -4.39 -23.45
C PRO A 256 20.32 -3.45 -23.58
N ILE A 257 21.46 -3.89 -23.01
CA ILE A 257 22.74 -3.21 -23.22
C ILE A 257 22.98 -3.28 -24.71
N THR A 258 22.83 -2.16 -25.42
CA THR A 258 23.33 -2.04 -26.80
C THR A 258 24.87 -2.07 -26.67
N PRO A 259 25.54 -3.07 -27.26
CA PRO A 259 27.00 -3.00 -27.35
C PRO A 259 27.39 -1.81 -28.22
N ASP A 260 28.33 -0.99 -27.74
CA ASP A 260 28.96 0.07 -28.51
C ASP A 260 29.67 -0.48 -29.77
#